data_6a341ac6cec4f5ff92b72473032bc053
#
_entry.id   6a341ac6cec4f5ff92b72473032bc053
#
_cell.length_a   1.000
_cell.length_b   1.000
_cell.length_c   1.000
_cell.angle_alpha   90.00
_cell.angle_beta   90.00
_cell.angle_gamma   90.00
#
_symmetry.space_group_name_H-M   'P 1'
#
loop_
_entity.id
_entity.type
_entity.pdbx_description
1 polymer ?
#
loop_
_entity_poly.entity_id
_entity_poly.type
_entity_poly.pdbx_seq_one_letter_code
_entity_poly.pdbx_strand_id
1 'polypeptide(L)'
;MPHRPRAAIILAAGHGTRMKSNRAKPLHAIAGRSMLDWSLNLAETSGAERKIVVWGAHSPAIRDAAKAAGAIPALQDPPKGTGDAVKQAAEALSDFDGDVIVLYADTPLIRPETVERVFDALSGGASVAVLGFDPEEPGQYGRLIETEHGDLDAIVEAAEASPEQLQVRLCNSGVLACQSQVLFELLSEITNDNAKGEYYLTDLVGLARARGLTAKAVRAPEAEVLGVNS
;
A
#
# COMPACT_ATOMS: atom_id res chain seq x y z
N MET A 1 5.07 -20.53 14.83
CA MET A 1 4.65 -21.19 13.57
C MET A 1 5.66 -20.78 12.51
N PRO A 2 5.96 -21.60 11.49
CA PRO A 2 6.78 -21.10 10.39
C PRO A 2 6.07 -19.89 9.77
N HIS A 3 6.83 -18.84 9.47
CA HIS A 3 6.29 -17.68 8.77
C HIS A 3 5.79 -18.11 7.39
N ARG A 4 4.61 -17.61 7.00
CA ARG A 4 4.13 -17.79 5.62
C ARG A 4 5.10 -17.10 4.64
N PRO A 5 5.25 -17.60 3.39
CA PRO A 5 5.96 -16.87 2.35
C PRO A 5 5.46 -15.43 2.24
N ARG A 6 6.33 -14.50 1.90
CA ARG A 6 5.99 -13.08 1.80
C ARG A 6 6.24 -12.55 0.38
N ALA A 7 5.37 -11.68 -0.08
CA ALA A 7 5.57 -10.92 -1.32
C ALA A 7 5.30 -9.44 -1.08
N ALA A 8 5.91 -8.59 -1.89
CA ALA A 8 5.69 -7.15 -1.86
C ALA A 8 5.25 -6.64 -3.22
N ILE A 9 4.20 -5.82 -3.23
CA ILE A 9 3.76 -5.03 -4.38
C ILE A 9 4.12 -3.58 -4.11
N ILE A 10 4.99 -2.99 -4.93
CA ILE A 10 5.46 -1.62 -4.78
C ILE A 10 4.78 -0.75 -5.83
N LEU A 11 3.93 0.19 -5.39
CA LEU A 11 3.20 1.10 -6.27
C LEU A 11 4.11 2.25 -6.70
N ALA A 12 4.41 2.33 -7.98
CA ALA A 12 5.29 3.31 -8.60
C ALA A 12 4.70 3.93 -9.90
N ALA A 13 3.39 3.71 -10.18
CA ALA A 13 2.74 4.14 -11.41
C ALA A 13 2.24 5.60 -11.39
N GLY A 14 2.37 6.32 -10.27
CA GLY A 14 1.91 7.70 -10.14
C GLY A 14 2.70 8.69 -11.01
N HIS A 15 2.01 9.70 -11.57
CA HIS A 15 2.61 10.70 -12.46
C HIS A 15 3.64 11.62 -11.78
N GLY A 16 3.62 11.79 -10.45
CA GLY A 16 4.57 12.61 -9.71
C GLY A 16 4.64 14.08 -10.15
N THR A 17 3.54 14.64 -10.65
CA THR A 17 3.46 15.98 -11.29
C THR A 17 3.98 17.13 -10.43
N ARG A 18 3.93 16.97 -9.09
CA ARG A 18 4.40 17.97 -8.12
C ARG A 18 5.93 18.16 -8.10
N MET A 19 6.69 17.14 -8.55
CA MET A 19 8.17 17.15 -8.53
C MET A 19 8.82 18.11 -9.54
N LYS A 20 8.07 18.66 -10.51
CA LYS A 20 8.59 19.56 -11.57
C LYS A 20 9.89 19.08 -12.21
N SER A 21 10.04 17.77 -12.42
CA SER A 21 11.23 17.11 -12.92
C SER A 21 10.88 16.15 -14.06
N ASN A 22 11.78 16.04 -15.04
CA ASN A 22 11.67 15.05 -16.11
C ASN A 22 12.00 13.62 -15.64
N ARG A 23 12.55 13.48 -14.42
CA ARG A 23 12.82 12.17 -13.82
C ARG A 23 11.57 11.69 -13.07
N ALA A 24 11.20 10.43 -13.28
CA ALA A 24 10.08 9.82 -12.55
C ALA A 24 10.29 9.93 -11.03
N LYS A 25 9.22 10.29 -10.29
CA LYS A 25 9.28 10.52 -8.84
C LYS A 25 9.99 9.39 -8.08
N PRO A 26 9.67 8.09 -8.28
CA PRO A 26 10.33 6.99 -7.58
C PRO A 26 11.83 6.85 -7.83
N LEU A 27 12.35 7.45 -8.90
CA LEU A 27 13.78 7.40 -9.26
C LEU A 27 14.59 8.56 -8.68
N HIS A 28 13.98 9.52 -7.99
CA HIS A 28 14.73 10.56 -7.27
C HIS A 28 15.48 9.96 -6.10
N ALA A 29 16.72 10.44 -5.90
CA ALA A 29 17.60 9.93 -4.86
C ALA A 29 17.36 10.65 -3.52
N ILE A 30 17.30 9.86 -2.46
CA ILE A 30 17.32 10.29 -1.07
C ILE A 30 18.49 9.57 -0.40
N ALA A 31 19.40 10.32 0.21
CA ALA A 31 20.59 9.77 0.83
C ALA A 31 21.39 8.80 -0.09
N GLY A 32 21.49 9.15 -1.38
CA GLY A 32 22.30 8.40 -2.35
C GLY A 32 21.62 7.20 -3.01
N ARG A 33 20.37 6.86 -2.64
CA ARG A 33 19.58 5.78 -3.25
C ARG A 33 18.26 6.32 -3.79
N SER A 34 17.74 5.75 -4.89
CA SER A 34 16.40 6.11 -5.35
C SER A 34 15.33 5.71 -4.34
N MET A 35 14.19 6.41 -4.33
CA MET A 35 13.05 6.01 -3.48
C MET A 35 12.58 4.59 -3.78
N LEU A 36 12.60 4.20 -5.06
CA LEU A 36 12.29 2.83 -5.46
C LEU A 36 13.28 1.81 -4.86
N ASP A 37 14.59 2.12 -4.84
CA ASP A 37 15.59 1.22 -4.24
C ASP A 37 15.41 1.08 -2.73
N TRP A 38 14.96 2.15 -2.04
CA TRP A 38 14.60 2.08 -0.64
C TRP A 38 13.43 1.12 -0.40
N SER A 39 12.36 1.22 -1.21
CA SER A 39 11.19 0.34 -1.08
C SER A 39 11.51 -1.11 -1.44
N LEU A 40 12.35 -1.33 -2.46
CA LEU A 40 12.83 -2.68 -2.84
C LEU A 40 13.70 -3.31 -1.73
N ASN A 41 14.59 -2.50 -1.12
CA ASN A 41 15.40 -2.96 0.00
C ASN A 41 14.55 -3.25 1.24
N LEU A 42 13.53 -2.43 1.51
CA LEU A 42 12.57 -2.68 2.59
C LEU A 42 11.85 -4.01 2.37
N ALA A 43 11.34 -4.27 1.17
CA ALA A 43 10.69 -5.53 0.83
C ALA A 43 11.61 -6.73 1.03
N GLU A 44 12.86 -6.63 0.58
CA GLU A 44 13.87 -7.68 0.74
C GLU A 44 14.21 -7.95 2.21
N THR A 45 14.50 -6.88 2.98
CA THR A 45 14.83 -7.01 4.40
C THR A 45 13.66 -7.48 5.26
N SER A 46 12.43 -7.30 4.80
CA SER A 46 11.21 -7.84 5.41
C SER A 46 10.87 -9.26 4.93
N GLY A 47 11.78 -9.93 4.21
CA GLY A 47 11.64 -11.32 3.81
C GLY A 47 10.74 -11.57 2.60
N ALA A 48 10.48 -10.56 1.75
CA ALA A 48 9.70 -10.77 0.54
C ALA A 48 10.48 -11.60 -0.50
N GLU A 49 9.96 -12.80 -0.80
CA GLU A 49 10.51 -13.72 -1.80
C GLU A 49 10.19 -13.26 -3.22
N ARG A 50 9.04 -12.57 -3.40
CA ARG A 50 8.64 -11.93 -4.66
C ARG A 50 8.46 -10.43 -4.46
N LYS A 51 9.05 -9.67 -5.37
CA LYS A 51 8.93 -8.20 -5.42
C LYS A 51 8.33 -7.81 -6.75
N ILE A 52 7.17 -7.18 -6.73
CA ILE A 52 6.47 -6.70 -7.92
C ILE A 52 6.47 -5.17 -7.88
N VAL A 53 6.89 -4.53 -8.98
CA VAL A 53 6.84 -3.07 -9.11
C VAL A 53 5.78 -2.70 -10.13
N VAL A 54 4.73 -2.04 -9.68
CA VAL A 54 3.68 -1.52 -10.57
C VAL A 54 4.12 -0.17 -11.11
N TRP A 55 4.26 -0.10 -12.44
CA TRP A 55 4.76 1.07 -13.15
C TRP A 55 3.77 1.57 -14.21
N GLY A 56 3.80 2.85 -14.54
CA GLY A 56 2.95 3.46 -15.57
C GLY A 56 3.67 3.60 -16.91
N ALA A 57 2.96 3.46 -18.03
CA ALA A 57 3.51 3.53 -19.39
C ALA A 57 4.30 4.82 -19.67
N HIS A 58 3.97 5.92 -18.97
CA HIS A 58 4.67 7.20 -19.06
C HIS A 58 6.10 7.19 -18.47
N SER A 59 6.49 6.14 -17.74
CA SER A 59 7.77 6.07 -17.02
C SER A 59 8.48 4.72 -17.22
N PRO A 60 8.92 4.36 -18.44
CA PRO A 60 9.59 3.08 -18.71
C PRO A 60 10.89 2.88 -17.93
N ALA A 61 11.54 3.96 -17.49
CA ALA A 61 12.72 3.89 -16.64
C ALA A 61 12.46 3.19 -15.28
N ILE A 62 11.22 3.25 -14.75
CA ILE A 62 10.84 2.51 -13.53
C ILE A 62 10.84 1.01 -13.81
N ARG A 63 10.28 0.57 -14.96
CA ARG A 63 10.32 -0.84 -15.38
C ARG A 63 11.75 -1.36 -15.45
N ASP A 64 12.65 -0.56 -16.07
CA ASP A 64 14.02 -0.97 -16.29
C ASP A 64 14.80 -1.03 -14.95
N ALA A 65 14.55 -0.08 -14.03
CA ALA A 65 15.10 -0.11 -12.69
C ALA A 65 14.58 -1.33 -11.87
N ALA A 66 13.29 -1.64 -11.97
CA ALA A 66 12.71 -2.80 -11.31
C ALA A 66 13.36 -4.11 -11.78
N LYS A 67 13.53 -4.29 -13.11
CA LYS A 67 14.21 -5.45 -13.69
C LYS A 67 15.65 -5.55 -13.23
N ALA A 68 16.38 -4.44 -13.22
CA ALA A 68 17.78 -4.40 -12.78
C ALA A 68 17.94 -4.82 -11.31
N ALA A 69 16.93 -4.56 -10.48
CA ALA A 69 16.87 -4.96 -9.07
C ALA A 69 16.26 -6.36 -8.85
N GLY A 70 16.00 -7.14 -9.90
CA GLY A 70 15.44 -8.49 -9.81
C GLY A 70 13.94 -8.52 -9.41
N ALA A 71 13.23 -7.40 -9.56
CA ALA A 71 11.81 -7.34 -9.32
C ALA A 71 11.02 -7.58 -10.62
N ILE A 72 9.78 -8.05 -10.49
CA ILE A 72 8.84 -8.29 -11.59
C ILE A 72 8.11 -6.98 -11.90
N PRO A 73 8.25 -6.37 -13.07
CA PRO A 73 7.49 -5.19 -13.42
C PRO A 73 6.07 -5.55 -13.88
N ALA A 74 5.07 -4.89 -13.33
CA ALA A 74 3.67 -4.98 -13.74
C ALA A 74 3.21 -3.62 -14.30
N LEU A 75 2.62 -3.60 -15.49
CA LEU A 75 2.19 -2.36 -16.15
C LEU A 75 0.78 -1.98 -15.71
N GLN A 76 0.60 -0.74 -15.28
CA GLN A 76 -0.71 -0.10 -15.14
C GLN A 76 -0.88 0.94 -16.26
N ASP A 77 -1.79 0.67 -17.22
CA ASP A 77 -2.11 1.59 -18.31
C ASP A 77 -3.53 1.36 -18.84
N PRO A 78 -4.45 2.35 -18.77
CA PRO A 78 -4.32 3.64 -18.09
C PRO A 78 -4.39 3.51 -16.55
N PRO A 79 -3.93 4.52 -15.79
CA PRO A 79 -4.06 4.53 -14.33
C PRO A 79 -5.53 4.73 -13.93
N LYS A 80 -6.10 3.78 -13.16
CA LYS A 80 -7.49 3.77 -12.70
C LYS A 80 -7.62 3.69 -11.18
N GLY A 81 -6.62 4.11 -10.45
CA GLY A 81 -6.60 4.08 -8.99
C GLY A 81 -5.66 3.03 -8.40
N THR A 82 -5.54 3.05 -7.07
CA THR A 82 -4.59 2.20 -6.33
C THR A 82 -5.00 0.74 -6.29
N GLY A 83 -6.29 0.44 -6.21
CA GLY A 83 -6.81 -0.94 -6.30
C GLY A 83 -6.56 -1.55 -7.67
N ASP A 84 -6.77 -0.78 -8.76
CA ASP A 84 -6.42 -1.21 -10.11
C ASP A 84 -4.91 -1.45 -10.25
N ALA A 85 -4.07 -0.60 -9.65
CA ALA A 85 -2.62 -0.80 -9.65
C ALA A 85 -2.22 -2.14 -9.01
N VAL A 86 -2.80 -2.49 -7.86
CA VAL A 86 -2.52 -3.77 -7.19
C VAL A 86 -3.02 -4.96 -8.03
N LYS A 87 -4.15 -4.84 -8.72
CA LYS A 87 -4.65 -5.88 -9.65
C LYS A 87 -3.65 -6.26 -10.73
N GLN A 88 -2.78 -5.33 -11.17
CA GLN A 88 -1.77 -5.62 -12.19
C GLN A 88 -0.71 -6.64 -11.72
N ALA A 89 -0.58 -6.86 -10.40
CA ALA A 89 0.31 -7.86 -9.83
C ALA A 89 -0.27 -9.28 -9.82
N ALA A 90 -1.54 -9.48 -10.20
CA ALA A 90 -2.25 -10.75 -10.07
C ALA A 90 -1.57 -11.90 -10.82
N GLU A 91 -1.08 -11.67 -12.05
CA GLU A 91 -0.38 -12.69 -12.83
C GLU A 91 0.91 -13.14 -12.14
N ALA A 92 1.70 -12.17 -11.63
CA ALA A 92 2.96 -12.44 -10.95
C ALA A 92 2.80 -13.17 -9.61
N LEU A 93 1.59 -13.19 -9.04
CA LEU A 93 1.25 -13.82 -7.76
C LEU A 93 0.20 -14.94 -7.91
N SER A 94 -0.11 -15.41 -9.12
CA SER A 94 -1.15 -16.39 -9.38
C SER A 94 -0.91 -17.76 -8.74
N ASP A 95 0.36 -18.12 -8.52
CA ASP A 95 0.80 -19.35 -7.86
C ASP A 95 1.38 -19.12 -6.45
N PHE A 96 1.17 -17.90 -5.90
CA PHE A 96 1.73 -17.52 -4.61
C PHE A 96 0.73 -17.70 -3.48
N ASP A 97 1.02 -18.61 -2.54
CA ASP A 97 0.27 -18.81 -1.30
C ASP A 97 1.06 -18.26 -0.12
N GLY A 98 0.82 -17.01 0.22
CA GLY A 98 1.53 -16.30 1.29
C GLY A 98 0.90 -14.97 1.63
N ASP A 99 1.63 -14.17 2.39
CA ASP A 99 1.23 -12.83 2.79
C ASP A 99 1.81 -11.79 1.84
N VAL A 100 0.98 -10.87 1.40
CA VAL A 100 1.34 -9.81 0.46
C VAL A 100 1.27 -8.47 1.16
N ILE A 101 2.35 -7.68 1.09
CA ILE A 101 2.33 -6.29 1.51
C ILE A 101 2.32 -5.36 0.30
N VAL A 102 1.48 -4.33 0.36
CA VAL A 102 1.46 -3.23 -0.62
C VAL A 102 2.21 -2.05 -0.04
N LEU A 103 3.26 -1.63 -0.73
CA LEU A 103 4.13 -0.50 -0.38
C LEU A 103 4.01 0.60 -1.44
N TYR A 104 4.33 1.81 -1.05
CA TYR A 104 4.42 2.95 -1.97
C TYR A 104 5.88 3.34 -2.18
N ALA A 105 6.27 3.54 -3.43
CA ALA A 105 7.66 3.90 -3.77
C ALA A 105 8.08 5.29 -3.26
N ASP A 106 7.15 6.10 -2.77
CA ASP A 106 7.41 7.45 -2.27
C ASP A 106 7.39 7.57 -0.74
N THR A 107 7.31 6.43 -0.02
CA THR A 107 7.44 6.36 1.45
C THR A 107 8.71 5.60 1.86
N PRO A 108 9.91 6.14 1.58
CA PRO A 108 11.18 5.41 1.67
C PRO A 108 11.69 5.22 3.10
N LEU A 109 11.05 5.81 4.11
CA LEU A 109 11.53 5.84 5.50
C LEU A 109 10.90 4.78 6.41
N ILE A 110 10.00 3.96 5.87
CA ILE A 110 9.38 2.85 6.62
C ILE A 110 10.48 1.86 7.00
N ARG A 111 10.44 1.41 8.26
CA ARG A 111 11.43 0.49 8.81
C ARG A 111 10.98 -0.97 8.69
N PRO A 112 11.93 -1.92 8.59
CA PRO A 112 11.61 -3.35 8.58
C PRO A 112 10.80 -3.79 9.80
N GLU A 113 11.11 -3.26 11.00
CA GLU A 113 10.40 -3.58 12.23
C GLU A 113 8.93 -3.13 12.19
N THR A 114 8.64 -2.07 11.47
CA THR A 114 7.26 -1.59 11.26
C THR A 114 6.51 -2.51 10.30
N VAL A 115 7.14 -2.95 9.22
CA VAL A 115 6.59 -3.96 8.31
C VAL A 115 6.36 -5.30 9.02
N GLU A 116 7.30 -5.71 9.88
CA GLU A 116 7.15 -6.94 10.68
C GLU A 116 5.89 -6.89 11.54
N ARG A 117 5.61 -5.78 12.22
CA ARG A 117 4.36 -5.62 13.01
C ARG A 117 3.09 -5.72 12.17
N VAL A 118 3.15 -5.33 10.88
CA VAL A 118 2.01 -5.51 9.97
C VAL A 118 1.80 -6.99 9.66
N PHE A 119 2.87 -7.75 9.40
CA PHE A 119 2.78 -9.20 9.21
C PHE A 119 2.40 -9.94 10.49
N ASP A 120 2.85 -9.47 11.66
CA ASP A 120 2.44 -10.02 12.95
C ASP A 120 0.94 -9.90 13.18
N ALA A 121 0.31 -8.81 12.73
CA ALA A 121 -1.14 -8.66 12.80
C ALA A 121 -1.87 -9.72 11.97
N LEU A 122 -1.37 -10.08 10.77
CA LEU A 122 -1.90 -11.19 9.97
C LEU A 122 -1.71 -12.53 10.68
N SER A 123 -0.52 -12.78 11.22
CA SER A 123 -0.20 -13.99 11.98
C SER A 123 -1.06 -14.12 13.25
N GLY A 124 -1.48 -12.98 13.82
CA GLY A 124 -2.40 -12.88 14.95
C GLY A 124 -3.88 -13.07 14.60
N GLY A 125 -4.20 -13.36 13.33
CA GLY A 125 -5.55 -13.68 12.87
C GLY A 125 -6.27 -12.59 12.10
N ALA A 126 -5.65 -11.43 11.84
CA ALA A 126 -6.22 -10.46 10.94
C ALA A 126 -6.15 -10.96 9.48
N SER A 127 -7.20 -10.75 8.70
CA SER A 127 -7.21 -11.02 7.26
C SER A 127 -6.61 -9.86 6.48
N VAL A 128 -6.77 -8.63 6.99
CA VAL A 128 -6.21 -7.40 6.45
C VAL A 128 -5.53 -6.61 7.58
N ALA A 129 -4.31 -6.17 7.38
CA ALA A 129 -3.60 -5.30 8.31
C ALA A 129 -3.21 -4.00 7.59
N VAL A 130 -3.57 -2.85 8.15
CA VAL A 130 -3.33 -1.52 7.57
C VAL A 130 -2.39 -0.73 8.46
N LEU A 131 -1.36 -0.14 7.88
CA LEU A 131 -0.45 0.74 8.59
C LEU A 131 -1.07 2.13 8.72
N GLY A 132 -1.31 2.56 9.94
CA GLY A 132 -1.83 3.88 10.28
C GLY A 132 -0.81 4.71 11.05
N PHE A 133 -1.09 6.00 11.19
CA PHE A 133 -0.29 6.93 11.97
C PHE A 133 -1.14 8.09 12.48
N ASP A 134 -0.68 8.75 13.53
CA ASP A 134 -1.34 9.90 14.14
C ASP A 134 -0.55 11.18 13.83
N PRO A 135 -0.83 11.86 12.70
CA PRO A 135 -0.13 13.09 12.36
C PRO A 135 -0.54 14.27 13.26
N GLU A 136 0.32 15.25 13.38
CA GLU A 136 -0.01 16.51 14.05
C GLU A 136 -1.22 17.17 13.38
N GLU A 137 -1.23 17.18 12.04
CA GLU A 137 -2.34 17.67 11.22
C GLU A 137 -2.82 16.57 10.25
N PRO A 138 -3.99 15.96 10.50
CA PRO A 138 -4.54 14.89 9.67
C PRO A 138 -4.81 15.27 8.20
N GLY A 139 -5.07 16.54 7.92
CA GLY A 139 -5.22 17.07 6.56
C GLY A 139 -6.09 16.19 5.64
N GLN A 140 -5.54 15.88 4.47
CA GLN A 140 -6.21 15.11 3.40
C GLN A 140 -5.99 13.59 3.49
N TYR A 141 -5.36 13.09 4.54
CA TYR A 141 -5.21 11.63 4.71
C TYR A 141 -6.56 10.96 4.95
N GLY A 142 -6.74 9.75 4.43
CA GLY A 142 -7.88 8.90 4.79
C GLY A 142 -7.88 8.58 6.28
N ARG A 143 -9.05 8.42 6.87
CA ARG A 143 -9.23 8.11 8.29
C ARG A 143 -9.42 6.63 8.50
N LEU A 144 -8.72 6.06 9.46
CA LEU A 144 -8.91 4.68 9.90
C LEU A 144 -9.96 4.65 11.01
N ILE A 145 -11.11 4.11 10.70
CA ILE A 145 -12.23 4.02 11.63
C ILE A 145 -12.15 2.69 12.36
N GLU A 146 -11.89 2.74 13.66
CA GLU A 146 -11.83 1.55 14.52
C GLU A 146 -13.16 1.34 15.25
N THR A 147 -13.54 0.08 15.46
CA THR A 147 -14.66 -0.30 16.33
C THR A 147 -14.29 -0.11 17.81
N GLU A 148 -15.26 -0.17 18.71
CA GLU A 148 -15.03 -0.17 20.17
C GLU A 148 -14.13 -1.32 20.64
N HIS A 149 -14.03 -2.40 19.87
CA HIS A 149 -13.19 -3.56 20.17
C HIS A 149 -11.78 -3.47 19.55
N GLY A 150 -11.45 -2.35 18.87
CA GLY A 150 -10.15 -2.11 18.25
C GLY A 150 -9.93 -2.88 16.94
N ASP A 151 -10.98 -3.34 16.28
CA ASP A 151 -10.93 -3.80 14.91
C ASP A 151 -11.03 -2.60 13.96
N LEU A 152 -10.32 -2.65 12.84
CA LEU A 152 -10.48 -1.66 11.78
C LEU A 152 -11.79 -1.97 11.02
N ASP A 153 -12.69 -0.99 10.99
CA ASP A 153 -14.00 -1.13 10.36
C ASP A 153 -14.05 -0.56 8.95
N ALA A 154 -13.42 0.59 8.74
CA ALA A 154 -13.37 1.25 7.44
C ALA A 154 -12.14 2.14 7.29
N ILE A 155 -11.77 2.43 6.04
CA ILE A 155 -10.90 3.55 5.66
C ILE A 155 -11.77 4.53 4.89
N VAL A 156 -11.89 5.76 5.40
CA VAL A 156 -12.71 6.80 4.77
C VAL A 156 -11.80 7.89 4.25
N GLU A 157 -11.84 8.11 2.93
CA GLU A 157 -11.08 9.21 2.29
C GLU A 157 -11.56 10.57 2.83
N ALA A 158 -10.63 11.50 3.07
CA ALA A 158 -10.98 12.79 3.69
C ALA A 158 -12.02 13.59 2.89
N ALA A 159 -12.05 13.42 1.57
CA ALA A 159 -13.02 14.09 0.70
C ALA A 159 -14.44 13.54 0.82
N GLU A 160 -14.61 12.35 1.40
CA GLU A 160 -15.89 11.63 1.55
C GLU A 160 -16.29 11.49 3.02
N ALA A 161 -15.41 11.93 3.95
CA ALA A 161 -15.61 11.78 5.38
C ALA A 161 -16.63 12.76 5.94
N SER A 162 -17.48 12.28 6.87
CA SER A 162 -18.35 13.15 7.65
C SER A 162 -17.54 14.05 8.60
N PRO A 163 -18.14 15.14 9.13
CA PRO A 163 -17.48 15.99 10.13
C PRO A 163 -16.96 15.21 11.34
N GLU A 164 -17.70 14.19 11.79
CA GLU A 164 -17.32 13.32 12.92
C GLU A 164 -16.15 12.44 12.54
N GLN A 165 -16.16 11.86 11.34
CA GLN A 165 -15.05 11.03 10.83
C GLN A 165 -13.77 11.85 10.66
N LEU A 166 -13.87 13.12 10.26
CA LEU A 166 -12.72 14.01 10.16
C LEU A 166 -12.03 14.30 11.50
N GLN A 167 -12.73 14.10 12.65
CA GLN A 167 -12.13 14.23 13.98
C GLN A 167 -11.24 13.03 14.35
N VAL A 168 -11.38 11.90 13.66
CA VAL A 168 -10.52 10.73 13.86
C VAL A 168 -9.09 11.10 13.50
N ARG A 169 -8.17 10.94 14.45
CA ARG A 169 -6.76 11.31 14.24
C ARG A 169 -5.96 10.24 13.52
N LEU A 170 -6.33 8.95 13.69
CA LEU A 170 -5.63 7.85 13.06
C LEU A 170 -5.82 7.90 11.55
N CYS A 171 -4.74 8.12 10.84
CA CYS A 171 -4.70 8.30 9.38
C CYS A 171 -4.13 7.09 8.67
N ASN A 172 -4.59 6.87 7.44
CA ASN A 172 -4.11 5.83 6.55
C ASN A 172 -2.77 6.23 5.92
N SER A 173 -1.75 5.38 6.05
CA SER A 173 -0.48 5.55 5.34
C SER A 173 -0.51 5.06 3.89
N GLY A 174 -1.52 4.28 3.54
CA GLY A 174 -1.62 3.55 2.28
C GLY A 174 -1.05 2.13 2.32
N VAL A 175 -0.10 1.85 3.21
CA VAL A 175 0.50 0.52 3.34
C VAL A 175 -0.49 -0.44 3.98
N LEU A 176 -0.69 -1.59 3.35
CA LEU A 176 -1.50 -2.67 3.89
C LEU A 176 -0.90 -4.04 3.55
N ALA A 177 -1.23 -5.04 4.36
CA ALA A 177 -0.93 -6.42 4.07
C ALA A 177 -2.19 -7.29 4.18
N CYS A 178 -2.21 -8.35 3.38
CA CYS A 178 -3.31 -9.31 3.28
C CYS A 178 -2.76 -10.66 2.78
N GLN A 179 -3.45 -11.75 3.09
CA GLN A 179 -3.15 -13.03 2.42
C GLN A 179 -3.44 -12.91 0.91
N SER A 180 -2.58 -13.48 0.07
CA SER A 180 -2.64 -13.34 -1.39
C SER A 180 -4.03 -13.66 -1.96
N GLN A 181 -4.59 -14.81 -1.60
CA GLN A 181 -5.90 -15.23 -2.09
C GLN A 181 -6.99 -14.21 -1.68
N VAL A 182 -7.04 -13.84 -0.41
CA VAL A 182 -8.02 -12.86 0.12
C VAL A 182 -7.86 -11.52 -0.57
N LEU A 183 -6.61 -11.06 -0.79
CA LEU A 183 -6.32 -9.81 -1.47
C LEU A 183 -6.97 -9.76 -2.86
N PHE A 184 -6.71 -10.75 -3.71
CA PHE A 184 -7.21 -10.72 -5.08
C PHE A 184 -8.71 -11.02 -5.18
N GLU A 185 -9.28 -11.81 -4.27
CA GLU A 185 -10.73 -11.98 -4.15
C GLU A 185 -11.42 -10.64 -3.83
N LEU A 186 -10.96 -9.92 -2.81
CA LEU A 186 -11.52 -8.61 -2.43
C LEU A 186 -11.31 -7.56 -3.53
N LEU A 187 -10.11 -7.53 -4.14
CA LEU A 187 -9.83 -6.61 -5.25
C LEU A 187 -10.81 -6.80 -6.43
N SER A 188 -11.28 -8.01 -6.67
CA SER A 188 -12.24 -8.28 -7.74
C SER A 188 -13.60 -7.61 -7.53
N GLU A 189 -13.95 -7.25 -6.29
CA GLU A 189 -15.22 -6.61 -5.89
C GLU A 189 -15.14 -5.09 -5.78
N ILE A 190 -13.92 -4.51 -5.79
CA ILE A 190 -13.78 -3.06 -5.74
C ILE A 190 -14.44 -2.45 -6.98
N THR A 191 -15.30 -1.47 -6.74
CA THR A 191 -15.93 -0.65 -7.78
C THR A 191 -15.26 0.70 -7.89
N ASN A 192 -15.63 1.49 -8.87
CA ASN A 192 -15.16 2.87 -9.04
C ASN A 192 -16.31 3.88 -8.86
N ASP A 193 -17.33 3.51 -8.10
CA ASP A 193 -18.47 4.39 -7.79
C ASP A 193 -18.11 5.29 -6.60
N ASN A 194 -17.27 6.29 -6.86
CA ASN A 194 -16.76 7.25 -5.90
C ASN A 194 -16.47 8.60 -6.57
N ALA A 195 -16.13 9.61 -5.79
CA ALA A 195 -15.94 10.99 -6.24
C ALA A 195 -14.91 11.16 -7.40
N LYS A 196 -13.93 10.24 -7.51
CA LYS A 196 -12.88 10.31 -8.56
C LYS A 196 -13.10 9.31 -9.69
N GLY A 197 -14.04 8.37 -9.58
CA GLY A 197 -14.22 7.27 -10.53
C GLY A 197 -13.05 6.29 -10.57
N GLU A 198 -12.32 6.14 -9.48
CA GLU A 198 -11.12 5.32 -9.35
C GLU A 198 -11.39 4.08 -8.49
N TYR A 199 -10.66 3.00 -8.74
CA TYR A 199 -10.68 1.81 -7.90
C TYR A 199 -9.80 2.05 -6.67
N TYR A 200 -10.41 2.34 -5.53
CA TYR A 200 -9.69 2.63 -4.30
C TYR A 200 -9.24 1.34 -3.59
N LEU A 201 -7.95 1.24 -3.29
CA LEU A 201 -7.43 0.13 -2.48
C LEU A 201 -7.99 0.17 -1.05
N THR A 202 -8.37 1.33 -0.58
CA THR A 202 -8.95 1.54 0.76
C THR A 202 -10.30 0.85 0.95
N ASP A 203 -11.05 0.58 -0.12
CA ASP A 203 -12.32 -0.16 -0.07
C ASP A 203 -12.16 -1.61 0.40
N LEU A 204 -10.94 -2.16 0.30
CA LEU A 204 -10.60 -3.52 0.75
C LEU A 204 -11.03 -3.79 2.20
N VAL A 205 -10.88 -2.81 3.09
CA VAL A 205 -11.23 -2.97 4.50
C VAL A 205 -12.74 -3.15 4.67
N GLY A 206 -13.54 -2.27 4.05
CA GLY A 206 -15.00 -2.37 4.09
C GLY A 206 -15.52 -3.70 3.50
N LEU A 207 -14.95 -4.13 2.36
CA LEU A 207 -15.27 -5.41 1.73
C LEU A 207 -14.91 -6.61 2.62
N ALA A 208 -13.73 -6.57 3.26
CA ALA A 208 -13.32 -7.60 4.22
C ALA A 208 -14.31 -7.70 5.40
N ARG A 209 -14.67 -6.56 5.97
CA ARG A 209 -15.65 -6.48 7.08
C ARG A 209 -17.03 -7.00 6.67
N ALA A 210 -17.49 -6.65 5.48
CA ALA A 210 -18.78 -7.15 4.95
C ALA A 210 -18.80 -8.68 4.79
N ARG A 211 -17.64 -9.31 4.59
CA ARG A 211 -17.48 -10.78 4.54
C ARG A 211 -17.24 -11.42 5.92
N GLY A 212 -17.27 -10.64 7.01
CA GLY A 212 -16.99 -11.12 8.36
C GLY A 212 -15.49 -11.39 8.63
N LEU A 213 -14.60 -10.91 7.76
CA LEU A 213 -13.17 -10.98 7.95
C LEU A 213 -12.68 -9.92 8.93
N THR A 214 -11.58 -10.20 9.63
CA THR A 214 -11.01 -9.27 10.60
C THR A 214 -9.98 -8.36 9.93
N ALA A 215 -10.12 -7.05 10.13
CA ALA A 215 -9.11 -6.07 9.75
C ALA A 215 -8.54 -5.37 11.00
N LYS A 216 -7.25 -5.05 10.98
CA LYS A 216 -6.54 -4.40 12.09
C LYS A 216 -5.73 -3.20 11.60
N ALA A 217 -5.70 -2.14 12.41
CA ALA A 217 -4.77 -1.03 12.23
C ALA A 217 -3.50 -1.28 13.06
N VAL A 218 -2.34 -1.09 12.41
CA VAL A 218 -1.02 -1.11 13.04
C VAL A 218 -0.46 0.30 13.04
N ARG A 219 -0.06 0.84 14.19
CA ARG A 219 0.39 2.23 14.29
C ARG A 219 1.88 2.35 14.00
N ALA A 220 2.27 3.34 13.20
CA ALA A 220 3.66 3.72 12.94
C ALA A 220 3.95 5.14 13.43
N PRO A 221 5.22 5.47 13.72
CA PRO A 221 5.65 6.85 13.85
C PRO A 221 5.38 7.62 12.54
N GLU A 222 4.86 8.85 12.64
CA GLU A 222 4.59 9.70 11.47
C GLU A 222 5.81 9.83 10.55
N ALA A 223 7.00 10.03 11.13
CA ALA A 223 8.24 10.21 10.37
C ALA A 223 8.60 9.05 9.43
N GLU A 224 8.07 7.84 9.67
CA GLU A 224 8.32 6.68 8.82
C GLU A 224 7.42 6.64 7.58
N VAL A 225 6.21 7.19 7.69
CA VAL A 225 5.16 7.03 6.67
C VAL A 225 4.93 8.28 5.83
N LEU A 226 5.63 9.36 6.12
CA LEU A 226 5.55 10.58 5.32
C LEU A 226 6.03 10.32 3.90
N GLY A 227 5.16 10.61 2.94
CA GLY A 227 5.51 10.59 1.52
C GLY A 227 6.42 11.76 1.15
N VAL A 228 7.46 11.48 0.38
CA VAL A 228 8.32 12.52 -0.17
C VAL A 228 7.60 13.21 -1.32
N ASN A 229 7.10 14.41 -1.05
CA ASN A 229 6.35 15.24 -2.01
C ASN A 229 7.04 16.61 -2.15
N SER A 230 8.31 16.65 -2.57
CA SER A 230 9.13 17.86 -2.84
C SER A 230 8.70 19.13 -2.12
#